data_0e1314c50c0c5d3aff3df894133b4f15
#
_entry.id   0e1314c50c0c5d3aff3df894133b4f15
#
_cell.length_a   1.000
_cell.length_b   1.000
_cell.length_c   1.000
_cell.angle_alpha   90.00
_cell.angle_beta   90.00
_cell.angle_gamma   90.00
#
_symmetry.space_group_name_H-M   'P 1'
#
loop_
_entity.id
_entity.type
_entity.pdbx_description
1 polymer ?
#
loop_
_entity_poly.entity_id
_entity_poly.type
_entity_poly.pdbx_seq_one_letter_code
_entity_poly.pdbx_strand_id
1 'polypeptide(L)'
;MRASTRSGRTCSGSTPLTTQAFRTMADYDQLKRVNLARRSTQSAYVRKQMGGNIREQSNGESAMFCFTSRIGDGGLYLLDEPENSLSPERQLELMQFLEDSARFYGCQFIIATHSPFLLAMRGARIYDLDADPVVRRKWTELPAVRTYFDFFASHADDFRGE
;
A
#
# COMPACT_ATOMS: atom_id res chain seq x y z
N MET A 1 -36.02 19.81 38.12
CA MET A 1 -35.58 20.33 36.79
C MET A 1 -34.15 20.85 36.92
N ARG A 2 -33.18 20.10 36.46
CA ARG A 2 -31.82 20.59 36.20
C ARG A 2 -31.32 19.85 34.91
N ALA A 3 -31.09 20.62 33.88
CA ALA A 3 -30.57 20.18 32.60
C ALA A 3 -29.05 19.88 32.75
N SER A 4 -28.64 18.69 32.31
CA SER A 4 -27.24 18.28 32.22
C SER A 4 -26.72 18.58 30.79
N THR A 5 -25.87 19.57 30.67
CA THR A 5 -25.14 19.93 29.47
C THR A 5 -24.02 18.91 29.23
N ARG A 6 -24.11 18.13 28.18
CA ARG A 6 -22.99 17.30 27.69
C ARG A 6 -21.98 18.18 26.94
N SER A 7 -20.80 18.28 27.52
CA SER A 7 -19.61 18.87 26.91
C SER A 7 -19.13 17.97 25.77
N GLY A 8 -19.19 18.48 24.53
CA GLY A 8 -18.56 17.87 23.38
C GLY A 8 -17.03 17.95 23.49
N ARG A 9 -16.37 16.80 23.47
CA ARG A 9 -14.92 16.74 23.27
C ARG A 9 -14.63 16.84 21.79
N THR A 10 -14.06 17.96 21.38
CA THR A 10 -13.45 18.17 20.06
C THR A 10 -12.15 17.36 20.02
N CYS A 11 -12.10 16.35 19.14
CA CYS A 11 -10.86 15.67 18.79
C CYS A 11 -10.07 16.56 17.81
N SER A 12 -9.29 17.49 18.32
CA SER A 12 -8.26 18.19 17.55
C SER A 12 -6.93 17.47 17.76
N GLY A 13 -6.54 16.67 16.79
CA GLY A 13 -5.28 15.93 16.76
C GLY A 13 -4.82 15.71 15.32
N SER A 14 -4.72 16.77 14.53
CA SER A 14 -3.97 16.76 13.29
C SER A 14 -2.49 16.83 13.63
N THR A 15 -1.82 15.67 13.66
CA THR A 15 -0.36 15.60 13.69
C THR A 15 0.15 16.26 12.41
N PRO A 16 1.00 17.30 12.47
CA PRO A 16 1.55 17.90 11.26
C PRO A 16 2.40 16.88 10.52
N LEU A 17 2.13 16.70 9.23
CA LEU A 17 2.96 15.93 8.31
C LEU A 17 4.38 16.45 8.41
N THR A 18 5.28 15.67 8.99
CA THR A 18 6.69 16.01 9.11
C THR A 18 7.25 16.25 7.71
N THR A 19 7.66 17.48 7.44
CA THR A 19 8.31 17.87 6.20
C THR A 19 9.67 17.17 6.15
N GLN A 20 9.74 15.99 5.55
CA GLN A 20 11.02 15.34 5.28
C GLN A 20 11.78 16.17 4.24
N ALA A 21 12.98 16.60 4.60
CA ALA A 21 13.87 17.30 3.69
C ALA A 21 14.30 16.35 2.56
N PHE A 22 14.03 16.73 1.33
CA PHE A 22 14.44 16.01 0.12
C PHE A 22 15.94 16.17 -0.11
N ARG A 23 16.68 15.07 -0.17
CA ARG A 23 18.16 15.09 -0.29
C ARG A 23 18.69 14.25 -1.45
N THR A 24 17.86 13.44 -2.10
CA THR A 24 18.29 12.52 -3.16
C THR A 24 17.39 12.59 -4.41
N MET A 25 17.86 12.01 -5.54
CA MET A 25 17.04 11.90 -6.76
C MET A 25 15.77 11.06 -6.55
N ALA A 26 15.81 10.06 -5.68
CA ALA A 26 14.63 9.29 -5.30
C ALA A 26 13.58 10.19 -4.60
N ASP A 27 14.03 11.16 -3.80
CA ASP A 27 13.15 12.14 -3.16
C ASP A 27 12.50 13.08 -4.19
N TYR A 28 13.21 13.40 -5.28
CA TYR A 28 12.68 14.22 -6.37
C TYR A 28 11.55 13.51 -7.13
N ASP A 29 11.69 12.23 -7.41
CA ASP A 29 10.62 11.43 -8.03
C ASP A 29 9.42 11.28 -7.11
N GLN A 30 9.67 11.16 -5.81
CA GLN A 30 8.63 11.20 -4.80
C GLN A 30 7.93 12.56 -4.76
N LEU A 31 8.66 13.66 -4.85
CA LEU A 31 8.09 15.02 -4.94
C LEU A 31 7.22 15.19 -6.19
N LYS A 32 7.65 14.66 -7.34
CA LYS A 32 6.82 14.66 -8.56
C LYS A 32 5.51 13.91 -8.36
N ARG A 33 5.54 12.73 -7.72
CA ARG A 33 4.32 11.95 -7.40
C ARG A 33 3.40 12.73 -6.46
N VAL A 34 3.93 13.33 -5.38
CA VAL A 34 3.17 14.17 -4.46
C VAL A 34 2.48 15.32 -5.18
N ASN A 35 3.21 16.03 -6.04
CA ASN A 35 2.66 17.16 -6.79
C ASN A 35 1.62 16.71 -7.82
N LEU A 36 1.81 15.55 -8.45
CA LEU A 36 0.86 14.97 -9.40
C LEU A 36 -0.42 14.53 -8.68
N ALA A 37 -0.30 13.85 -7.54
CA ALA A 37 -1.42 13.41 -6.73
C ALA A 37 -2.25 14.61 -6.20
N ARG A 38 -1.59 15.66 -5.72
CA ARG A 38 -2.28 16.88 -5.25
C ARG A 38 -3.02 17.67 -6.34
N ARG A 39 -2.65 17.49 -7.61
CA ARG A 39 -3.25 18.19 -8.76
C ARG A 39 -4.36 17.42 -9.45
N SER A 40 -4.51 16.14 -9.14
CA SER A 40 -5.46 15.26 -9.78
C SER A 40 -6.33 14.55 -8.74
N THR A 41 -7.56 14.22 -9.12
CA THR A 41 -8.36 13.27 -8.34
C THR A 41 -7.68 11.90 -8.37
N GLN A 42 -7.89 11.08 -7.35
CA GLN A 42 -7.32 9.73 -7.26
C GLN A 42 -7.57 8.92 -8.54
N SER A 43 -8.80 8.95 -9.05
CA SER A 43 -9.17 8.26 -10.31
C SER A 43 -8.41 8.76 -11.53
N ALA A 44 -8.12 10.07 -11.61
CA ALA A 44 -7.34 10.65 -12.71
C ALA A 44 -5.85 10.33 -12.57
N TYR A 45 -5.32 10.32 -11.33
CA TYR A 45 -3.96 9.92 -11.04
C TYR A 45 -3.69 8.48 -11.47
N VAL A 46 -4.57 7.56 -11.05
CA VAL A 46 -4.47 6.13 -11.38
C VAL A 46 -4.57 5.88 -12.89
N ARG A 47 -5.56 6.48 -13.57
CA ARG A 47 -5.69 6.36 -15.05
C ARG A 47 -4.44 6.81 -15.78
N LYS A 48 -3.74 7.82 -15.28
CA LYS A 48 -2.51 8.32 -15.89
C LYS A 48 -1.32 7.39 -15.67
N GLN A 49 -1.28 6.67 -14.55
CA GLN A 49 -0.24 5.68 -14.23
C GLN A 49 -0.43 4.37 -15.01
N MET A 50 -1.67 3.98 -15.28
CA MET A 50 -2.00 2.66 -15.85
C MET A 50 -2.05 2.60 -17.39
N GLY A 51 -1.74 3.68 -18.13
CA GLY A 51 -1.66 3.69 -19.60
C GLY A 51 -2.94 3.20 -20.31
N GLY A 52 -3.54 4.06 -21.08
CA GLY A 52 -4.92 3.99 -21.52
C GLY A 52 -5.28 2.98 -22.62
N ASN A 53 -5.33 1.68 -22.38
CA ASN A 53 -6.04 0.77 -23.26
C ASN A 53 -6.85 -0.28 -22.49
N ILE A 54 -8.15 0.01 -22.33
CA ILE A 54 -9.10 -0.78 -21.51
C ILE A 54 -9.69 -1.99 -22.29
N ARG A 55 -9.34 -2.22 -23.56
CA ARG A 55 -10.07 -3.17 -24.41
C ARG A 55 -9.54 -4.60 -24.48
N GLU A 56 -8.35 -4.89 -23.95
CA GLU A 56 -7.80 -6.25 -23.93
C GLU A 56 -7.16 -6.52 -22.55
N GLN A 57 -7.98 -6.55 -21.51
CA GLN A 57 -7.45 -6.71 -20.16
C GLN A 57 -7.40 -8.18 -19.76
N SER A 58 -6.22 -8.65 -19.39
CA SER A 58 -6.03 -9.90 -18.65
C SER A 58 -6.79 -9.86 -17.31
N ASN A 59 -7.04 -11.03 -16.69
CA ASN A 59 -7.72 -11.09 -15.38
C ASN A 59 -7.05 -10.21 -14.31
N GLY A 60 -5.71 -10.10 -14.33
CA GLY A 60 -4.97 -9.24 -13.40
C GLY A 60 -5.18 -7.74 -13.63
N GLU A 61 -5.35 -7.30 -14.90
CA GLU A 61 -5.67 -5.90 -15.20
C GLU A 61 -7.08 -5.53 -14.75
N SER A 62 -8.04 -6.46 -14.93
CA SER A 62 -9.42 -6.30 -14.47
C SER A 62 -9.49 -6.21 -12.94
N ALA A 63 -8.71 -7.01 -12.21
CA ALA A 63 -8.61 -6.94 -10.76
C ALA A 63 -8.03 -5.59 -10.31
N MET A 64 -6.92 -5.15 -10.91
CA MET A 64 -6.29 -3.86 -10.60
C MET A 64 -7.24 -2.68 -10.87
N PHE A 65 -7.95 -2.71 -12.00
CA PHE A 65 -8.99 -1.71 -12.32
C PHE A 65 -10.11 -1.69 -11.26
N CYS A 66 -10.53 -2.86 -10.79
CA CYS A 66 -11.56 -2.98 -9.76
C CYS A 66 -11.12 -2.32 -8.44
N PHE A 67 -9.89 -2.56 -7.97
CA PHE A 67 -9.34 -1.91 -6.78
C PHE A 67 -9.28 -0.40 -6.95
N THR A 68 -8.66 0.07 -8.02
CA THR A 68 -8.44 1.50 -8.26
C THR A 68 -9.72 2.29 -8.49
N SER A 69 -10.78 1.65 -8.99
CA SER A 69 -12.08 2.30 -9.19
C SER A 69 -12.95 2.38 -7.93
N ARG A 70 -12.73 1.49 -6.95
CA ARG A 70 -13.52 1.41 -5.72
C ARG A 70 -12.90 2.13 -4.53
N ILE A 71 -11.59 2.37 -4.55
CA ILE A 71 -10.90 3.08 -3.50
C ILE A 71 -11.02 4.58 -3.77
N GLY A 72 -11.78 5.28 -2.94
CA GLY A 72 -11.95 6.74 -2.96
C GLY A 72 -11.19 7.40 -1.80
N ASP A 73 -11.23 8.72 -1.72
CA ASP A 73 -10.51 9.49 -0.72
C ASP A 73 -11.07 9.28 0.70
N GLY A 74 -10.18 9.21 1.69
CA GLY A 74 -10.53 9.23 3.12
C GLY A 74 -11.23 7.96 3.64
N GLY A 75 -11.22 6.86 2.88
CA GLY A 75 -11.91 5.62 3.25
C GLY A 75 -11.10 4.68 4.14
N LEU A 76 -11.81 3.80 4.87
CA LEU A 76 -11.25 2.60 5.51
C LEU A 76 -11.60 1.39 4.65
N TYR A 77 -10.58 0.63 4.24
CA TYR A 77 -10.72 -0.52 3.36
C TYR A 77 -10.17 -1.78 4.01
N LEU A 78 -10.94 -2.86 3.95
CA LEU A 78 -10.52 -4.20 4.32
C LEU A 78 -10.27 -4.98 3.04
N LEU A 79 -9.06 -5.49 2.88
CA LEU A 79 -8.64 -6.27 1.72
C LEU A 79 -8.19 -7.65 2.18
N ASP A 80 -8.74 -8.67 1.56
CA ASP A 80 -8.41 -10.06 1.83
C ASP A 80 -7.75 -10.65 0.58
N GLU A 81 -6.49 -11.05 0.71
CA GLU A 81 -5.63 -11.56 -0.36
C GLU A 81 -5.76 -10.79 -1.69
N PRO A 82 -5.58 -9.45 -1.68
CA PRO A 82 -5.77 -8.64 -2.88
C PRO A 82 -4.77 -8.96 -3.99
N GLU A 83 -3.71 -9.67 -3.69
CA GLU A 83 -2.72 -10.18 -4.64
C GLU A 83 -3.20 -11.36 -5.48
N ASN A 84 -4.29 -12.03 -5.11
CA ASN A 84 -4.81 -13.17 -5.84
C ASN A 84 -5.08 -12.80 -7.31
N SER A 85 -4.59 -13.62 -8.23
CA SER A 85 -4.67 -13.41 -9.69
C SER A 85 -3.82 -12.25 -10.22
N LEU A 86 -2.94 -11.65 -9.41
CA LEU A 86 -2.01 -10.61 -9.84
C LEU A 86 -0.61 -11.19 -10.11
N SER A 87 -0.01 -10.83 -11.24
CA SER A 87 1.42 -11.09 -11.47
C SER A 87 2.28 -10.31 -10.47
N PRO A 88 3.56 -10.71 -10.24
CA PRO A 88 4.47 -9.98 -9.35
C PRO A 88 4.57 -8.48 -9.66
N GLU A 89 4.62 -8.10 -10.94
CA GLU A 89 4.67 -6.70 -11.38
C GLU A 89 3.40 -5.96 -10.98
N ARG A 90 2.22 -6.60 -11.13
CA ARG A 90 0.93 -6.01 -10.74
C ARG A 90 0.78 -5.90 -9.22
N GLN A 91 1.38 -6.82 -8.46
CA GLN A 91 1.43 -6.71 -7.00
C GLN A 91 2.28 -5.50 -6.55
N LEU A 92 3.39 -5.22 -7.25
CA LEU A 92 4.19 -4.01 -7.00
C LEU A 92 3.42 -2.73 -7.34
N GLU A 93 2.65 -2.73 -8.44
CA GLU A 93 1.78 -1.60 -8.79
C GLU A 93 0.67 -1.39 -7.75
N LEU A 94 0.04 -2.47 -7.28
CA LEU A 94 -0.97 -2.43 -6.21
C LEU A 94 -0.36 -1.88 -4.92
N MET A 95 0.80 -2.37 -4.52
CA MET A 95 1.53 -1.88 -3.35
C MET A 95 1.74 -0.36 -3.43
N GLN A 96 2.26 0.12 -4.57
CA GLN A 96 2.50 1.54 -4.77
C GLN A 96 1.20 2.37 -4.72
N PHE A 97 0.12 1.85 -5.31
CA PHE A 97 -1.20 2.50 -5.29
C PHE A 97 -1.75 2.62 -3.86
N LEU A 98 -1.64 1.56 -3.05
CA LEU A 98 -2.10 1.55 -1.67
C LEU A 98 -1.27 2.50 -0.79
N GLU A 99 0.07 2.52 -0.96
CA GLU A 99 0.95 3.47 -0.27
C GLU A 99 0.59 4.93 -0.59
N ASP A 100 0.38 5.23 -1.88
CA ASP A 100 0.03 6.57 -2.33
C ASP A 100 -1.38 6.98 -1.85
N SER A 101 -2.33 6.03 -1.86
CA SER A 101 -3.69 6.25 -1.36
C SER A 101 -3.71 6.54 0.15
N ALA A 102 -2.93 5.80 0.93
CA ALA A 102 -2.81 6.06 2.36
C ALA A 102 -2.14 7.41 2.64
N ARG A 103 -1.09 7.74 1.88
CA ARG A 103 -0.26 8.92 2.12
C ARG A 103 -0.91 10.22 1.67
N PHE A 104 -1.56 10.23 0.50
CA PHE A 104 -1.99 11.47 -0.16
C PHE A 104 -3.51 11.67 -0.14
N TYR A 105 -4.26 10.60 -0.01
CA TYR A 105 -5.73 10.63 -0.06
C TYR A 105 -6.37 10.27 1.29
N GLY A 106 -5.57 10.09 2.35
CA GLY A 106 -6.07 9.83 3.70
C GLY A 106 -6.77 8.49 3.87
N CYS A 107 -6.51 7.53 2.99
CA CYS A 107 -7.06 6.19 3.10
C CYS A 107 -6.39 5.40 4.22
N GLN A 108 -7.16 4.51 4.84
CA GLN A 108 -6.66 3.53 5.79
C GLN A 108 -6.97 2.12 5.27
N PHE A 109 -5.99 1.23 5.39
CA PHE A 109 -6.12 -0.15 4.92
C PHE A 109 -5.87 -1.14 6.06
N ILE A 110 -6.68 -2.20 6.09
CA ILE A 110 -6.43 -3.43 6.84
C ILE A 110 -6.36 -4.53 5.79
N ILE A 111 -5.20 -5.20 5.68
CA ILE A 111 -4.91 -6.12 4.58
C ILE A 111 -4.49 -7.46 5.17
N ALA A 112 -5.21 -8.54 4.83
CA ALA A 112 -4.74 -9.89 5.00
C ALA A 112 -4.01 -10.30 3.70
N THR A 113 -2.76 -10.75 3.79
CA THR A 113 -1.95 -11.05 2.61
C THR A 113 -0.82 -12.02 2.91
N HIS A 114 -0.46 -12.83 1.93
CA HIS A 114 0.75 -13.64 1.90
C HIS A 114 1.81 -13.10 0.93
N SER A 115 1.51 -12.03 0.20
CA SER A 115 2.45 -11.41 -0.76
C SER A 115 3.64 -10.78 -0.05
N PRO A 116 4.87 -11.18 -0.35
CA PRO A 116 6.06 -10.53 0.19
C PRO A 116 6.17 -9.06 -0.23
N PHE A 117 5.58 -8.67 -1.37
CA PHE A 117 5.54 -7.29 -1.85
C PHE A 117 4.64 -6.44 -0.97
N LEU A 118 3.40 -6.88 -0.70
CA LEU A 118 2.47 -6.15 0.14
C LEU A 118 2.94 -6.10 1.60
N LEU A 119 3.56 -7.16 2.10
CA LEU A 119 4.17 -7.17 3.43
C LEU A 119 5.33 -6.19 3.55
N ALA A 120 6.01 -5.85 2.45
CA ALA A 120 7.11 -4.88 2.43
C ALA A 120 6.66 -3.40 2.35
N MET A 121 5.34 -3.11 2.38
CA MET A 121 4.79 -1.75 2.30
C MET A 121 5.37 -0.84 3.36
N ARG A 122 5.78 0.37 2.94
CA ARG A 122 6.36 1.38 3.84
C ARG A 122 5.32 1.92 4.81
N GLY A 123 5.67 1.95 6.08
CA GLY A 123 4.80 2.46 7.13
C GLY A 123 3.70 1.50 7.58
N ALA A 124 3.59 0.32 7.00
CA ALA A 124 2.67 -0.71 7.44
C ALA A 124 3.05 -1.27 8.82
N ARG A 125 2.04 -1.61 9.60
CA ARG A 125 2.19 -2.39 10.85
C ARG A 125 1.75 -3.81 10.56
N ILE A 126 2.65 -4.76 10.74
CA ILE A 126 2.40 -6.15 10.46
C ILE A 126 2.13 -6.90 11.77
N TYR A 127 1.04 -7.64 11.79
CA TYR A 127 0.66 -8.55 12.86
C TYR A 127 0.77 -9.97 12.34
N ASP A 128 1.64 -10.75 12.97
CA ASP A 128 1.81 -12.19 12.68
C ASP A 128 0.72 -12.95 13.41
N LEU A 129 -0.25 -13.44 12.64
CA LEU A 129 -1.41 -14.17 13.17
C LEU A 129 -1.12 -15.64 13.40
N ASP A 130 -0.03 -16.18 12.84
CA ASP A 130 0.41 -17.57 13.06
C ASP A 130 1.13 -17.72 14.41
N ALA A 131 1.50 -16.62 15.02
CA ALA A 131 2.12 -16.63 16.34
C ALA A 131 1.06 -16.62 17.47
N ASP A 132 1.30 -17.42 18.51
CA ASP A 132 0.49 -17.41 19.75
C ASP A 132 1.37 -17.00 20.95
N PRO A 133 1.13 -15.82 21.56
CA PRO A 133 0.14 -14.79 21.18
C PRO A 133 0.50 -14.06 19.89
N VAL A 134 -0.50 -13.44 19.24
CA VAL A 134 -0.30 -12.58 18.07
C VAL A 134 0.72 -11.48 18.38
N VAL A 135 1.73 -11.36 17.54
CA VAL A 135 2.84 -10.41 17.73
C VAL A 135 3.03 -9.49 16.54
N ARG A 136 3.58 -8.31 16.80
CA ARG A 136 4.01 -7.40 15.75
C ARG A 136 5.43 -7.74 15.31
N ARG A 137 5.64 -7.94 14.00
CA ARG A 137 6.95 -8.25 13.41
C ARG A 137 7.30 -7.28 12.29
N LYS A 138 8.58 -7.22 11.97
CA LYS A 138 9.04 -6.66 10.69
C LYS A 138 8.76 -7.69 9.59
N TRP A 139 8.49 -7.21 8.37
CA TRP A 139 8.23 -8.10 7.24
C TRP A 139 9.39 -9.10 6.99
N THR A 140 10.64 -8.66 7.24
CA THR A 140 11.85 -9.49 7.11
C THR A 140 11.99 -10.59 8.17
N GLU A 141 11.17 -10.55 9.23
CA GLU A 141 11.18 -11.51 10.33
C GLU A 141 10.10 -12.59 10.17
N LEU A 142 9.20 -12.42 9.20
CA LEU A 142 8.12 -13.37 8.95
C LEU A 142 8.67 -14.68 8.35
N PRO A 143 8.27 -15.85 8.86
CA PRO A 143 8.76 -17.13 8.37
C PRO A 143 8.55 -17.31 6.86
N ALA A 144 7.36 -16.97 6.35
CA ALA A 144 7.05 -17.05 4.92
C ALA A 144 8.00 -16.20 4.07
N VAL A 145 8.27 -14.97 4.47
CA VAL A 145 9.19 -14.07 3.75
C VAL A 145 10.63 -14.57 3.82
N ARG A 146 11.04 -15.12 4.97
CA ARG A 146 12.36 -15.78 5.12
C ARG A 146 12.52 -16.95 4.18
N THR A 147 11.48 -17.78 4.02
CA THR A 147 11.49 -18.89 3.08
C THR A 147 11.75 -18.43 1.64
N TYR A 148 11.08 -17.36 1.18
CA TYR A 148 11.36 -16.78 -0.13
C TYR A 148 12.81 -16.27 -0.25
N PHE A 149 13.28 -15.56 0.76
CA PHE A 149 14.64 -15.03 0.77
C PHE A 149 15.68 -16.14 0.69
N ASP A 150 15.54 -17.18 1.50
CA ASP A 150 16.49 -18.30 1.56
C ASP A 150 16.48 -19.12 0.25
N PHE A 151 15.31 -19.28 -0.37
CA PHE A 151 15.16 -19.93 -1.67
C PHE A 151 15.92 -19.14 -2.76
N PHE A 152 15.66 -17.85 -2.91
CA PHE A 152 16.35 -17.03 -3.91
C PHE A 152 17.83 -16.84 -3.62
N ALA A 153 18.22 -16.77 -2.36
CA ALA A 153 19.63 -16.68 -1.98
C ALA A 153 20.40 -17.97 -2.36
N SER A 154 19.77 -19.13 -2.19
CA SER A 154 20.40 -20.42 -2.57
C SER A 154 20.52 -20.62 -4.09
N HIS A 155 19.72 -19.91 -4.89
CA HIS A 155 19.73 -19.95 -6.36
C HIS A 155 20.30 -18.67 -6.97
N ALA A 156 21.02 -17.88 -6.19
CA ALA A 156 21.52 -16.58 -6.66
C ALA A 156 22.43 -16.66 -7.89
N ASP A 157 23.16 -17.75 -8.04
CA ASP A 157 24.07 -17.97 -9.17
C ASP A 157 23.31 -18.22 -10.47
N ASP A 158 22.12 -18.83 -10.42
CA ASP A 158 21.26 -19.05 -11.59
C ASP A 158 20.81 -17.73 -12.24
N PHE A 159 20.77 -16.63 -11.45
CA PHE A 159 20.38 -15.29 -11.93
C PHE A 159 21.55 -14.44 -12.43
N ARG A 160 22.80 -14.84 -12.12
CA ARG A 160 23.98 -14.03 -12.48
C ARG A 160 24.43 -14.22 -13.91
N GLY A 161 23.89 -15.21 -14.64
CA GLY A 161 24.23 -15.54 -16.03
C GLY A 161 25.74 -15.69 -16.21
N GLU A 162 26.18 -16.80 -16.77
CA GLU A 162 27.57 -16.93 -17.21
C GLU A 162 28.01 -15.86 -18.21
#